data_b5c0735a4481b64e0c4531ef92d1d28a
#
_entry.id   b5c0735a4481b64e0c4531ef92d1d28a
#
_cell.length_a   1.000
_cell.length_b   1.000
_cell.length_c   1.000
_cell.angle_alpha   90.00
_cell.angle_beta   90.00
_cell.angle_gamma   90.00
#
_symmetry.space_group_name_H-M   'P 1'
#
loop_
_entity.id
_entity.type
_entity.pdbx_description
1 polymer ?
#
loop_
_entity_poly.entity_id
_entity_poly.type
_entity_poly.pdbx_seq_one_letter_code
_entity_poly.pdbx_strand_id
1 'polypeptide(L)'
;MKTALILVALAVTLAANTVVTAQSQTRNAQPAPRPNIVFILMDNLGYGEVGIYGGGVTRGAPTPRIDQLATEGMRLTNFNVEAQCTPSRSAIMTGRFSIRSGTHSVQIGGGFDGLTQWEVTAAELLSGVGYTTGAFGKWHLGSEHGRLPNDQGFDEWYGIPRTTDEAFWPSVPGAKDAGVPFEYVMEGRKGQKSRELALYDLEQRRLVDAEVTRRTIDFMQRSVQSGKPFYAYMPYTLMHFPTLPNPKFSGKTGYGDFPDSLAEMDANVGEILDAIDELRIRENTIVVFTSDNGPEASYPWQGSSGPWRGYYFTHMEGSLRTPFIIRWPNRIPASRVSNEIVHEVDTFTTFAKIAGASIPRDRPIDGVDQTDFLLGKSEKSSREGFPIFVADRLEAVKWKNWKVVFYDEQRDWWSPPVKLGTPKGFDLITDPKEEYPQAAIRNSWNAGPAMKIVEEFERSLKKYPPMVPGTPDPYIPPEETPPSR
;
A
#
# COMPACT_ATOMS: atom_id res chain seq x y z
N MET A 1 -88.40 36.05 52.75
CA MET A 1 -87.56 36.75 53.67
C MET A 1 -86.17 36.73 53.18
N LYS A 2 -85.67 37.86 52.81
CA LYS A 2 -84.34 38.29 52.34
C LYS A 2 -83.55 37.41 51.36
N THR A 3 -83.70 37.73 50.13
CA THR A 3 -82.98 37.32 48.93
C THR A 3 -81.68 38.02 48.83
N ALA A 4 -80.55 37.34 48.63
CA ALA A 4 -79.26 37.98 48.32
C ALA A 4 -78.85 37.64 46.88
N LEU A 5 -78.77 38.69 46.06
CA LEU A 5 -78.18 38.64 44.72
C LEU A 5 -76.67 38.51 44.78
N ILE A 6 -76.10 37.53 44.09
CA ILE A 6 -74.63 37.50 43.85
C ILE A 6 -74.42 37.87 42.37
N LEU A 7 -73.73 38.96 42.12
CA LEU A 7 -73.19 39.34 40.82
C LEU A 7 -71.91 38.59 40.56
N VAL A 8 -71.90 37.83 39.43
CA VAL A 8 -70.69 37.20 38.90
C VAL A 8 -70.11 38.10 37.83
N ALA A 9 -68.94 38.66 38.13
CA ALA A 9 -68.16 39.43 37.16
C ALA A 9 -67.32 38.47 36.30
N LEU A 10 -67.59 38.50 35.00
CA LEU A 10 -66.82 37.71 34.00
C LEU A 10 -65.57 38.49 33.63
N ALA A 11 -64.36 38.05 34.09
CA ALA A 11 -63.10 38.60 33.64
C ALA A 11 -62.64 37.82 32.41
N VAL A 12 -62.65 38.46 31.25
CA VAL A 12 -62.08 37.92 29.98
C VAL A 12 -60.59 38.22 30.00
N THR A 13 -59.78 37.19 30.23
CA THR A 13 -58.31 37.28 30.03
C THR A 13 -57.95 36.96 28.58
N LEU A 14 -57.50 37.99 27.82
CA LEU A 14 -56.83 37.80 26.51
C LEU A 14 -55.47 37.13 26.75
N ALA A 15 -55.34 35.87 26.37
CA ALA A 15 -54.04 35.20 26.27
C ALA A 15 -53.41 35.57 24.90
N ALA A 16 -52.41 36.42 24.93
CA ALA A 16 -51.57 36.70 23.76
C ALA A 16 -50.66 35.49 23.52
N ASN A 17 -50.98 34.68 22.49
CA ASN A 17 -50.11 33.64 21.98
C ASN A 17 -48.93 34.27 21.25
N THR A 18 -47.77 34.41 21.93
CA THR A 18 -46.48 34.65 21.31
C THR A 18 -46.00 33.36 20.66
N VAL A 19 -46.19 33.26 19.36
CA VAL A 19 -45.55 32.20 18.55
C VAL A 19 -44.05 32.53 18.50
N VAL A 20 -43.28 31.84 19.36
CA VAL A 20 -41.82 31.79 19.26
C VAL A 20 -41.47 30.90 18.06
N THR A 21 -41.26 31.54 16.90
CA THR A 21 -40.62 30.88 15.77
C THR A 21 -39.18 30.51 16.16
N ALA A 22 -38.97 29.27 16.56
CA ALA A 22 -37.65 28.70 16.68
C ALA A 22 -37.03 28.64 15.26
N GLN A 23 -36.24 29.67 14.91
CA GLN A 23 -35.33 29.58 13.79
C GLN A 23 -34.34 28.48 14.14
N SER A 24 -34.52 27.28 13.54
CA SER A 24 -33.52 26.26 13.48
C SER A 24 -32.34 26.89 12.70
N GLN A 25 -31.34 27.40 13.40
CA GLN A 25 -30.04 27.66 12.81
C GLN A 25 -29.55 26.29 12.33
N THR A 26 -29.68 26.04 11.03
CA THR A 26 -28.88 25.04 10.36
C THR A 26 -27.42 25.44 10.63
N ARG A 27 -26.83 24.85 11.68
CA ARG A 27 -25.38 24.85 11.81
C ARG A 27 -24.88 24.31 10.50
N ASN A 28 -24.29 25.16 9.67
CA ASN A 28 -23.43 24.72 8.58
C ASN A 28 -22.40 23.80 9.24
N ALA A 29 -22.62 22.50 9.16
CA ALA A 29 -21.65 21.51 9.61
C ALA A 29 -20.40 21.78 8.79
N GLN A 30 -19.37 22.34 9.40
CA GLN A 30 -18.06 22.41 8.76
C GLN A 30 -17.73 20.98 8.31
N PRO A 31 -17.29 20.79 7.05
CA PRO A 31 -16.86 19.48 6.60
C PRO A 31 -15.90 18.90 7.64
N ALA A 32 -16.09 17.63 8.00
CA ALA A 32 -15.19 16.97 8.93
C ALA A 32 -13.73 17.15 8.43
N PRO A 33 -12.78 17.44 9.32
CA PRO A 33 -11.40 17.63 8.90
C PRO A 33 -10.91 16.38 8.16
N ARG A 34 -10.22 16.60 7.05
CA ARG A 34 -9.59 15.49 6.29
C ARG A 34 -8.62 14.74 7.19
N PRO A 35 -8.61 13.40 7.19
CA PRO A 35 -7.71 12.65 8.03
C PRO A 35 -6.27 12.77 7.54
N ASN A 36 -5.31 12.70 8.45
CA ASN A 36 -3.93 12.38 8.11
C ASN A 36 -3.83 10.95 7.63
N ILE A 37 -2.85 10.64 6.80
CA ILE A 37 -2.58 9.30 6.29
C ILE A 37 -1.10 8.98 6.55
N VAL A 38 -0.87 7.93 7.31
CA VAL A 38 0.46 7.31 7.52
C VAL A 38 0.43 5.95 6.86
N PHE A 39 1.19 5.78 5.79
CA PHE A 39 1.25 4.56 4.99
C PHE A 39 2.61 3.89 5.20
N ILE A 40 2.66 2.88 6.06
CA ILE A 40 3.85 2.11 6.40
C ILE A 40 3.92 0.92 5.44
N LEU A 41 4.90 0.94 4.54
CA LEU A 41 5.16 -0.12 3.58
C LEU A 41 6.47 -0.81 3.91
N MET A 42 6.42 -2.09 4.19
CA MET A 42 7.62 -2.92 4.37
C MET A 42 8.09 -3.44 3.01
N ASP A 43 9.34 -3.85 2.94
CA ASP A 43 10.00 -4.40 1.76
C ASP A 43 10.19 -5.90 1.95
N ASN A 44 9.60 -6.73 1.10
CA ASN A 44 9.69 -8.19 1.13
C ASN A 44 9.26 -8.83 2.48
N LEU A 45 8.35 -8.19 3.22
CA LEU A 45 7.82 -8.76 4.46
C LEU A 45 6.78 -9.83 4.14
N GLY A 46 7.08 -11.06 4.51
CA GLY A 46 6.19 -12.19 4.33
C GLY A 46 4.95 -12.15 5.23
N TYR A 47 3.86 -12.76 4.74
CA TYR A 47 2.62 -12.90 5.51
C TYR A 47 2.85 -13.57 6.87
N GLY A 48 3.74 -14.57 6.94
CA GLY A 48 4.05 -15.35 8.13
C GLY A 48 5.11 -14.75 9.06
N GLU A 49 5.45 -13.46 8.93
CA GLU A 49 6.46 -12.82 9.79
C GLU A 49 5.85 -12.19 11.04
N VAL A 50 4.68 -11.57 10.90
CA VAL A 50 4.02 -10.79 11.94
C VAL A 50 3.22 -11.68 12.88
N GLY A 51 3.25 -11.40 14.19
CA GLY A 51 2.62 -12.22 15.22
C GLY A 51 1.14 -12.48 14.98
N ILE A 52 0.36 -11.42 14.72
CA ILE A 52 -1.08 -11.51 14.46
C ILE A 52 -1.45 -12.32 13.20
N TYR A 53 -0.47 -12.60 12.33
CA TYR A 53 -0.60 -13.46 11.15
C TYR A 53 0.05 -14.85 11.33
N GLY A 54 0.47 -15.18 12.56
CA GLY A 54 1.03 -16.49 12.92
C GLY A 54 2.56 -16.56 12.98
N GLY A 55 3.24 -15.43 12.74
CA GLY A 55 4.69 -15.27 12.87
C GLY A 55 5.13 -14.84 14.28
N GLY A 56 5.87 -13.73 14.36
CA GLY A 56 6.32 -13.17 15.62
C GLY A 56 7.25 -14.11 16.38
N VAL A 57 6.81 -14.63 17.52
CA VAL A 57 7.60 -15.56 18.34
C VAL A 57 8.10 -16.77 17.54
N THR A 58 7.30 -17.29 16.61
CA THR A 58 7.70 -18.42 15.76
C THR A 58 8.79 -18.06 14.75
N ARG A 59 9.01 -16.75 14.54
CA ARG A 59 10.09 -16.19 13.71
C ARG A 59 11.25 -15.62 14.54
N GLY A 60 11.25 -15.86 15.85
CA GLY A 60 12.30 -15.48 16.78
C GLY A 60 12.16 -14.06 17.36
N ALA A 61 11.16 -13.28 16.97
CA ALA A 61 10.91 -11.94 17.52
C ALA A 61 9.40 -11.66 17.60
N PRO A 62 8.86 -11.35 18.78
CA PRO A 62 7.47 -10.89 18.90
C PRO A 62 7.30 -9.52 18.22
N THR A 63 6.08 -9.25 17.72
CA THR A 63 5.70 -7.99 17.06
C THR A 63 4.55 -7.28 17.79
N PRO A 64 4.69 -6.95 19.09
CA PRO A 64 3.57 -6.51 19.92
C PRO A 64 2.96 -5.19 19.47
N ARG A 65 3.73 -4.28 18.85
CA ARG A 65 3.21 -2.97 18.42
C ARG A 65 2.37 -3.11 17.16
N ILE A 66 2.79 -3.93 16.23
CA ILE A 66 2.03 -4.25 15.01
C ILE A 66 0.80 -5.07 15.36
N ASP A 67 0.93 -6.03 16.28
CA ASP A 67 -0.20 -6.84 16.76
C ASP A 67 -1.26 -5.97 17.47
N GLN A 68 -0.81 -4.98 18.26
CA GLN A 68 -1.70 -3.98 18.87
C GLN A 68 -2.44 -3.16 17.79
N LEU A 69 -1.72 -2.65 16.78
CA LEU A 69 -2.33 -1.90 15.67
C LEU A 69 -3.45 -2.71 15.01
N ALA A 70 -3.26 -4.02 14.84
CA ALA A 70 -4.27 -4.91 14.26
C ALA A 70 -5.51 -5.08 15.16
N THR A 71 -5.34 -5.09 16.49
CA THR A 71 -6.48 -5.16 17.42
C THR A 71 -7.24 -3.85 17.50
N GLU A 72 -6.60 -2.74 17.26
CA GLU A 72 -7.19 -1.39 17.24
C GLU A 72 -7.85 -1.03 15.89
N GLY A 73 -7.64 -1.83 14.86
CA GLY A 73 -8.12 -1.61 13.51
C GLY A 73 -8.71 -2.84 12.85
N MET A 74 -8.57 -2.89 11.54
CA MET A 74 -9.00 -3.99 10.68
C MET A 74 -7.78 -4.70 10.09
N ARG A 75 -7.84 -6.04 10.08
CA ARG A 75 -6.86 -6.91 9.44
C ARG A 75 -7.47 -7.60 8.22
N LEU A 76 -6.78 -7.56 7.08
CA LEU A 76 -7.15 -8.32 5.89
C LEU A 76 -6.27 -9.57 5.77
N THR A 77 -6.90 -10.71 5.50
CA THR A 77 -6.20 -11.98 5.24
C THR A 77 -6.08 -12.29 3.74
N ASN A 78 -6.63 -11.42 2.90
CA ASN A 78 -6.61 -11.54 1.44
C ASN A 78 -6.34 -10.17 0.78
N PHE A 79 -5.37 -9.46 1.33
CA PHE A 79 -4.78 -8.29 0.68
C PHE A 79 -3.74 -8.78 -0.32
N ASN A 80 -3.81 -8.26 -1.53
CA ASN A 80 -3.00 -8.73 -2.65
C ASN A 80 -2.17 -7.58 -3.22
N VAL A 81 -0.98 -7.95 -3.67
CA VAL A 81 0.02 -7.04 -4.22
C VAL A 81 0.52 -7.57 -5.56
N GLU A 82 1.32 -6.79 -6.26
CA GLU A 82 2.11 -7.27 -7.41
C GLU A 82 3.25 -8.16 -6.93
N ALA A 83 3.89 -8.87 -7.85
CA ALA A 83 4.87 -9.89 -7.50
C ALA A 83 6.26 -9.37 -7.11
N GLN A 84 6.52 -8.05 -7.27
CA GLN A 84 7.83 -7.40 -7.01
C GLN A 84 7.68 -5.97 -6.48
N CYS A 85 8.80 -5.42 -5.95
CA CYS A 85 8.88 -4.09 -5.36
C CYS A 85 8.44 -2.95 -6.29
N THR A 86 9.11 -2.75 -7.44
CA THR A 86 8.78 -1.68 -8.40
C THR A 86 7.35 -1.78 -8.91
N PRO A 87 6.85 -2.95 -9.36
CA PRO A 87 5.45 -3.14 -9.71
C PRO A 87 4.48 -2.70 -8.63
N SER A 88 4.65 -3.18 -7.41
CA SER A 88 3.77 -2.86 -6.27
C SER A 88 3.80 -1.39 -5.89
N ARG A 89 4.98 -0.80 -5.80
CA ARG A 89 5.13 0.62 -5.46
C ARG A 89 4.49 1.50 -6.51
N SER A 90 4.62 1.15 -7.79
CA SER A 90 3.93 1.80 -8.89
C SER A 90 2.40 1.67 -8.78
N ALA A 91 1.91 0.47 -8.48
CA ALA A 91 0.49 0.18 -8.32
C ALA A 91 -0.13 0.99 -7.15
N ILE A 92 0.55 1.07 -6.00
CA ILE A 92 0.15 1.89 -4.85
C ILE A 92 0.11 3.37 -5.23
N MET A 93 1.12 3.86 -5.96
CA MET A 93 1.22 5.28 -6.30
C MET A 93 0.21 5.71 -7.36
N THR A 94 -0.15 4.86 -8.32
CA THR A 94 -0.95 5.26 -9.50
C THR A 94 -2.37 4.70 -9.53
N GLY A 95 -2.68 3.69 -8.71
CA GLY A 95 -3.93 2.94 -8.78
C GLY A 95 -4.09 2.13 -10.08
N ARG A 96 -2.98 1.86 -10.79
CA ARG A 96 -2.91 1.13 -12.06
C ARG A 96 -2.02 -0.09 -11.90
N PHE A 97 -2.38 -1.22 -12.51
CA PHE A 97 -1.45 -2.34 -12.58
C PHE A 97 -0.17 -1.94 -13.30
N SER A 98 0.95 -2.39 -12.79
CA SER A 98 2.30 -2.03 -13.25
C SER A 98 2.57 -2.29 -14.73
N ILE A 99 1.88 -3.27 -15.31
CA ILE A 99 1.94 -3.56 -16.75
C ILE A 99 1.51 -2.35 -17.60
N ARG A 100 0.66 -1.44 -17.09
CA ARG A 100 0.20 -0.26 -17.82
C ARG A 100 1.24 0.87 -17.87
N SER A 101 2.01 1.01 -16.79
CA SER A 101 2.93 2.15 -16.58
C SER A 101 4.39 1.87 -16.98
N GLY A 102 4.66 0.68 -17.53
CA GLY A 102 6.02 0.29 -17.90
C GLY A 102 6.93 -0.01 -16.69
N THR A 103 6.32 -0.26 -15.52
CA THR A 103 7.03 -0.53 -14.26
C THR A 103 6.84 -1.97 -13.77
N HIS A 104 6.54 -2.89 -14.69
CA HIS A 104 6.19 -4.29 -14.39
C HIS A 104 7.40 -5.16 -14.05
N SER A 105 8.60 -4.61 -14.00
CA SER A 105 9.82 -5.31 -13.57
C SER A 105 10.75 -4.38 -12.82
N VAL A 106 11.57 -4.96 -11.95
CA VAL A 106 12.62 -4.25 -11.23
C VAL A 106 13.77 -3.94 -12.19
N GLN A 107 14.22 -2.68 -12.21
CA GLN A 107 15.44 -2.25 -12.86
C GLN A 107 16.56 -2.17 -11.84
N ILE A 108 17.73 -2.68 -12.17
CA ILE A 108 18.91 -2.72 -11.32
C ILE A 108 20.01 -1.87 -11.94
N GLY A 109 20.76 -1.14 -11.11
CA GLY A 109 21.94 -0.42 -11.55
C GLY A 109 21.68 1.00 -12.04
N GLY A 110 20.49 1.52 -11.88
CA GLY A 110 20.10 2.83 -12.39
C GLY A 110 19.90 2.83 -13.91
N GLY A 111 19.48 3.96 -14.42
CA GLY A 111 19.09 4.14 -15.81
C GLY A 111 17.77 4.87 -15.91
N PHE A 112 17.30 5.05 -17.15
CA PHE A 112 16.04 5.75 -17.39
C PHE A 112 14.87 4.76 -17.18
N ASP A 113 14.36 4.69 -15.94
CA ASP A 113 13.33 3.76 -15.51
C ASP A 113 12.27 4.44 -14.63
N GLY A 114 11.35 3.65 -14.07
CA GLY A 114 10.33 4.09 -13.13
C GLY A 114 9.17 4.86 -13.77
N LEU A 115 8.44 5.60 -12.94
CA LEU A 115 7.24 6.32 -13.35
C LEU A 115 7.56 7.53 -14.20
N THR A 116 6.90 7.65 -15.37
CA THR A 116 6.93 8.88 -16.15
C THR A 116 6.22 10.01 -15.42
N GLN A 117 6.57 11.27 -15.71
CA GLN A 117 5.86 12.45 -15.18
C GLN A 117 4.41 12.56 -15.69
N TRP A 118 4.03 11.79 -16.70
CA TRP A 118 2.65 11.69 -17.15
C TRP A 118 1.76 10.94 -16.16
N GLU A 119 2.30 9.99 -15.41
CA GLU A 119 1.51 9.31 -14.37
C GLU A 119 1.09 10.30 -13.28
N VAL A 120 -0.04 10.04 -12.67
CA VAL A 120 -0.54 10.82 -11.53
C VAL A 120 -0.45 9.99 -10.28
N THR A 121 0.34 10.45 -9.34
CA THR A 121 0.59 9.73 -8.09
C THR A 121 -0.42 10.06 -7.00
N ALA A 122 -0.53 9.17 -6.00
CA ALA A 122 -1.30 9.43 -4.80
C ALA A 122 -0.85 10.71 -4.07
N ALA A 123 0.46 11.01 -4.11
CA ALA A 123 1.00 12.24 -3.52
C ALA A 123 0.52 13.49 -4.26
N GLU A 124 0.47 13.47 -5.61
CA GLU A 124 -0.05 14.56 -6.40
C GLU A 124 -1.54 14.80 -6.16
N LEU A 125 -2.35 13.72 -6.11
CA LEU A 125 -3.77 13.83 -5.82
C LEU A 125 -4.02 14.46 -4.45
N LEU A 126 -3.33 13.99 -3.43
CA LEU A 126 -3.50 14.46 -2.05
C LEU A 126 -2.95 15.89 -1.89
N SER A 127 -1.80 16.22 -2.50
CA SER A 127 -1.26 17.57 -2.54
C SER A 127 -2.25 18.53 -3.21
N GLY A 128 -2.90 18.10 -4.30
CA GLY A 128 -3.93 18.89 -5.01
C GLY A 128 -5.15 19.26 -4.18
N VAL A 129 -5.43 18.55 -3.08
CA VAL A 129 -6.50 18.87 -2.14
C VAL A 129 -5.99 19.40 -0.78
N GLY A 130 -4.73 19.83 -0.72
CA GLY A 130 -4.18 20.59 0.40
C GLY A 130 -3.46 19.79 1.47
N TYR A 131 -3.13 18.52 1.21
CA TYR A 131 -2.21 17.76 2.08
C TYR A 131 -0.77 18.27 1.94
N THR A 132 -0.01 18.22 3.02
CA THR A 132 1.44 18.16 2.94
C THR A 132 1.85 16.69 2.69
N THR A 133 2.88 16.48 1.86
CA THR A 133 3.26 15.14 1.40
C THR A 133 4.74 14.86 1.66
N GLY A 134 5.04 13.73 2.28
CA GLY A 134 6.42 13.31 2.56
C GLY A 134 6.65 11.84 2.21
N ALA A 135 7.80 11.53 1.59
CA ALA A 135 8.24 10.16 1.31
C ALA A 135 9.52 9.87 2.10
N PHE A 136 9.55 8.81 2.88
CA PHE A 136 10.69 8.48 3.72
C PHE A 136 11.01 6.99 3.59
N GLY A 137 12.11 6.64 2.90
CA GLY A 137 12.57 5.27 2.67
C GLY A 137 12.90 4.93 1.21
N LYS A 138 12.69 3.68 0.81
CA LYS A 138 12.98 3.16 -0.54
C LYS A 138 11.95 3.62 -1.55
N TRP A 139 12.35 4.38 -2.55
CA TRP A 139 11.46 4.84 -3.62
C TRP A 139 11.20 3.77 -4.68
N HIS A 140 12.22 3.35 -5.39
CA HIS A 140 12.25 2.32 -6.42
C HIS A 140 11.29 2.54 -7.61
N LEU A 141 11.03 3.81 -7.94
CA LEU A 141 10.19 4.21 -9.07
C LEU A 141 10.87 5.23 -9.98
N GLY A 142 12.20 5.12 -10.09
CA GLY A 142 13.08 5.95 -10.90
C GLY A 142 14.08 6.73 -10.07
N SER A 143 15.34 6.76 -10.54
CA SER A 143 16.47 7.40 -9.87
C SER A 143 16.94 8.69 -10.56
N GLU A 144 16.47 8.93 -11.78
CA GLU A 144 16.84 10.09 -12.57
C GLU A 144 16.04 11.34 -12.17
N HIS A 145 16.62 12.52 -12.45
CA HIS A 145 15.91 13.78 -12.27
C HIS A 145 14.60 13.80 -13.07
N GLY A 146 13.53 14.23 -12.43
CA GLY A 146 12.17 14.18 -12.98
C GLY A 146 11.37 12.95 -12.52
N ARG A 147 12.03 11.94 -11.91
CA ARG A 147 11.39 10.70 -11.45
C ARG A 147 11.56 10.41 -9.96
N LEU A 148 12.27 11.27 -9.25
CA LEU A 148 12.43 11.18 -7.81
C LEU A 148 11.14 11.61 -7.08
N PRO A 149 10.96 11.25 -5.79
CA PRO A 149 9.72 11.55 -5.06
C PRO A 149 9.31 13.02 -5.09
N ASN A 150 10.26 13.96 -5.00
CA ASN A 150 9.99 15.40 -5.07
C ASN A 150 9.57 15.89 -6.47
N ASP A 151 9.78 15.09 -7.51
CA ASP A 151 9.30 15.31 -8.87
C ASP A 151 7.93 14.67 -9.11
N GLN A 152 7.51 13.75 -8.21
CA GLN A 152 6.31 12.91 -8.27
C GLN A 152 5.30 13.23 -7.15
N GLY A 153 5.22 14.52 -6.76
CA GLY A 153 4.17 15.04 -5.90
C GLY A 153 4.50 15.14 -4.42
N PHE A 154 5.65 14.66 -3.95
CA PHE A 154 6.05 14.80 -2.56
C PHE A 154 6.73 16.15 -2.29
N ASP A 155 6.32 16.85 -1.24
CA ASP A 155 6.91 18.13 -0.83
C ASP A 155 8.33 17.96 -0.29
N GLU A 156 8.60 16.82 0.35
CA GLU A 156 9.96 16.43 0.78
C GLU A 156 10.13 14.91 0.77
N TRP A 157 11.38 14.48 0.63
CA TRP A 157 11.72 13.07 0.74
C TRP A 157 13.12 12.85 1.31
N TYR A 158 13.31 11.63 1.82
CA TYR A 158 14.59 11.10 2.27
C TYR A 158 14.60 9.58 2.07
N GLY A 159 15.70 9.02 1.59
CA GLY A 159 15.85 7.58 1.46
C GLY A 159 16.75 7.17 0.31
N ILE A 160 16.49 6.00 -0.24
CA ILE A 160 17.21 5.43 -1.37
C ILE A 160 16.32 5.43 -2.63
N PRO A 161 16.84 5.85 -3.78
CA PRO A 161 16.07 5.87 -5.03
C PRO A 161 15.89 4.49 -5.67
N ARG A 162 16.79 3.53 -5.41
CA ARG A 162 16.81 2.20 -6.04
C ARG A 162 16.56 1.08 -5.03
N THR A 163 17.27 -0.07 -5.18
CA THR A 163 16.99 -1.26 -4.40
C THR A 163 17.97 -1.47 -3.25
N THR A 164 17.49 -2.13 -2.21
CA THR A 164 18.18 -2.33 -0.93
C THR A 164 19.47 -3.15 -1.07
N ASP A 165 19.49 -4.14 -1.97
CA ASP A 165 20.63 -5.05 -2.16
C ASP A 165 21.83 -4.40 -2.86
N GLU A 166 21.66 -3.25 -3.49
CA GLU A 166 22.78 -2.47 -4.04
C GLU A 166 23.75 -1.99 -2.95
N ALA A 167 23.37 -2.02 -1.67
CA ALA A 167 24.26 -1.79 -0.54
C ALA A 167 25.49 -2.73 -0.48
N PHE A 168 25.42 -3.89 -1.15
CA PHE A 168 26.58 -4.77 -1.28
C PHE A 168 27.66 -4.23 -2.22
N TRP A 169 27.26 -3.50 -3.26
CA TRP A 169 28.15 -3.19 -4.39
C TRP A 169 29.44 -2.44 -3.99
N PRO A 170 29.42 -1.46 -3.06
CA PRO A 170 30.66 -0.81 -2.65
C PRO A 170 31.70 -1.75 -2.05
N SER A 171 31.28 -2.91 -1.52
CA SER A 171 32.15 -3.92 -0.91
C SER A 171 32.56 -5.06 -1.86
N VAL A 172 31.93 -5.13 -3.06
CA VAL A 172 32.22 -6.20 -4.03
C VAL A 172 33.47 -5.89 -4.82
N PRO A 173 34.49 -6.77 -4.83
CA PRO A 173 35.70 -6.55 -5.63
C PRO A 173 35.38 -6.37 -7.12
N GLY A 174 35.95 -5.33 -7.72
CA GLY A 174 35.78 -5.01 -9.13
C GLY A 174 34.53 -4.20 -9.48
N ALA A 175 33.56 -4.03 -8.60
CA ALA A 175 32.34 -3.25 -8.88
C ALA A 175 32.67 -1.79 -9.21
N LYS A 176 33.59 -1.18 -8.48
CA LYS A 176 34.06 0.19 -8.75
C LYS A 176 34.77 0.31 -10.09
N ASP A 177 35.60 -0.67 -10.44
CA ASP A 177 36.41 -0.67 -11.67
C ASP A 177 35.52 -0.94 -12.89
N ALA A 178 34.38 -1.59 -12.72
CA ALA A 178 33.38 -1.81 -13.76
C ALA A 178 32.60 -0.56 -14.13
N GLY A 179 32.78 0.55 -13.39
CA GLY A 179 32.08 1.82 -13.66
C GLY A 179 30.58 1.81 -13.36
N VAL A 180 30.14 0.84 -12.53
CA VAL A 180 28.74 0.76 -12.10
C VAL A 180 28.44 1.93 -11.15
N PRO A 181 27.37 2.71 -11.38
CA PRO A 181 27.01 3.80 -10.47
C PRO A 181 26.51 3.25 -9.13
N PHE A 182 27.19 3.59 -8.06
CA PHE A 182 26.75 3.24 -6.72
C PHE A 182 25.55 4.07 -6.30
N GLU A 183 24.73 3.49 -5.44
CA GLU A 183 23.56 4.15 -4.88
C GLU A 183 23.96 5.05 -3.68
N TYR A 184 23.18 6.11 -3.49
CA TYR A 184 23.34 7.04 -2.38
C TYR A 184 22.04 7.18 -1.59
N VAL A 185 22.15 7.35 -0.28
CA VAL A 185 21.08 7.93 0.51
C VAL A 185 20.92 9.38 0.07
N MET A 186 19.71 9.78 -0.23
CA MET A 186 19.40 11.09 -0.80
C MET A 186 18.30 11.80 -0.01
N GLU A 187 18.20 13.10 -0.21
CA GLU A 187 17.03 13.90 0.19
C GLU A 187 16.68 14.92 -0.87
N GLY A 188 15.43 15.36 -0.89
CA GLY A 188 14.97 16.37 -1.83
C GLY A 188 13.72 17.10 -1.34
N ARG A 189 13.46 18.24 -1.99
CA ARG A 189 12.25 19.04 -1.79
C ARG A 189 11.63 19.38 -3.12
N LYS A 190 10.32 19.50 -3.16
CA LYS A 190 9.57 19.87 -4.36
C LYS A 190 10.13 21.14 -4.99
N GLY A 191 10.34 21.08 -6.31
CA GLY A 191 10.91 22.18 -7.08
C GLY A 191 12.41 22.40 -6.89
N GLN A 192 13.12 21.51 -6.21
CA GLN A 192 14.56 21.56 -6.01
C GLN A 192 15.20 20.24 -6.49
N LYS A 193 16.45 20.30 -6.94
CA LYS A 193 17.21 19.10 -7.23
C LYS A 193 17.52 18.34 -5.95
N SER A 194 17.31 17.04 -5.96
CA SER A 194 17.70 16.16 -4.85
C SER A 194 19.21 16.10 -4.70
N ARG A 195 19.68 15.87 -3.49
CA ARG A 195 21.11 15.78 -3.15
C ARG A 195 21.47 14.47 -2.50
N GLU A 196 22.65 13.99 -2.80
CA GLU A 196 23.28 12.86 -2.16
C GLU A 196 23.73 13.24 -0.74
N LEU A 197 23.53 12.34 0.21
CA LEU A 197 23.92 12.51 1.61
C LEU A 197 25.08 11.60 2.00
N ALA A 198 24.96 10.32 1.68
CA ALA A 198 25.96 9.30 2.00
C ALA A 198 25.93 8.17 0.98
N LEU A 199 27.07 7.55 0.71
CA LEU A 199 27.13 6.31 -0.05
C LEU A 199 26.29 5.24 0.62
N TYR A 200 25.39 4.59 -0.14
CA TYR A 200 24.57 3.52 0.39
C TYR A 200 25.36 2.20 0.38
N ASP A 201 25.96 1.89 1.50
CA ASP A 201 26.73 0.68 1.77
C ASP A 201 26.09 -0.14 2.90
N LEU A 202 26.71 -1.23 3.31
CA LEU A 202 26.21 -2.10 4.36
C LEU A 202 26.07 -1.40 5.73
N GLU A 203 26.87 -0.38 6.02
CA GLU A 203 26.74 0.41 7.25
C GLU A 203 25.53 1.35 7.16
N GLN A 204 25.34 2.05 6.04
CA GLN A 204 24.17 2.89 5.82
C GLN A 204 22.89 2.06 5.78
N ARG A 205 22.95 0.82 5.27
CA ARG A 205 21.84 -0.14 5.28
C ARG A 205 21.29 -0.38 6.68
N ARG A 206 22.16 -0.43 7.69
CA ARG A 206 21.76 -0.62 9.09
C ARG A 206 21.12 0.60 9.73
N LEU A 207 21.33 1.78 9.17
CA LEU A 207 20.97 3.05 9.80
C LEU A 207 19.73 3.70 9.16
N VAL A 208 19.46 3.40 7.90
CA VAL A 208 18.48 4.13 7.09
C VAL A 208 17.07 4.08 7.67
N ASP A 209 16.61 2.92 8.17
CA ASP A 209 15.22 2.77 8.62
C ASP A 209 14.94 3.49 9.96
N ALA A 210 15.91 3.57 10.86
CA ALA A 210 15.79 4.40 12.04
C ALA A 210 15.72 5.90 11.69
N GLU A 211 16.48 6.35 10.69
CA GLU A 211 16.41 7.73 10.20
C GLU A 211 15.11 8.03 9.45
N VAL A 212 14.58 7.06 8.70
CA VAL A 212 13.23 7.11 8.10
C VAL A 212 12.17 7.39 9.18
N THR A 213 12.19 6.63 10.28
CA THR A 213 11.29 6.80 11.41
C THR A 213 11.40 8.20 12.00
N ARG A 214 12.60 8.63 12.33
CA ARG A 214 12.88 9.94 12.94
C ARG A 214 12.38 11.10 12.04
N ARG A 215 12.71 11.05 10.73
CA ARG A 215 12.32 12.10 9.79
C ARG A 215 10.82 12.15 9.55
N THR A 216 10.16 10.99 9.57
CA THR A 216 8.70 10.95 9.49
C THR A 216 8.06 11.61 10.70
N ILE A 217 8.56 11.36 11.91
CA ILE A 217 8.07 12.01 13.12
C ILE A 217 8.25 13.54 13.03
N ASP A 218 9.44 14.01 12.61
CA ASP A 218 9.69 15.44 12.39
C ASP A 218 8.73 16.05 11.36
N PHE A 219 8.43 15.32 10.27
CA PHE A 219 7.48 15.75 9.25
C PHE A 219 6.04 15.84 9.81
N MET A 220 5.60 14.84 10.57
CA MET A 220 4.28 14.85 11.21
C MET A 220 4.15 16.05 12.16
N GLN A 221 5.15 16.31 13.00
CA GLN A 221 5.17 17.44 13.93
C GLN A 221 5.01 18.78 13.20
N ARG A 222 5.79 19.01 12.14
CA ARG A 222 5.70 20.24 11.34
C ARG A 222 4.36 20.37 10.62
N SER A 223 3.80 19.27 10.12
CA SER A 223 2.50 19.25 9.45
C SER A 223 1.37 19.61 10.43
N VAL A 224 1.37 19.04 11.62
CA VAL A 224 0.42 19.37 12.69
C VAL A 224 0.52 20.85 13.08
N GLN A 225 1.74 21.37 13.26
CA GLN A 225 1.96 22.79 13.57
C GLN A 225 1.43 23.71 12.46
N SER A 226 1.49 23.28 11.20
CA SER A 226 0.95 24.06 10.07
C SER A 226 -0.57 24.00 9.94
N GLY A 227 -1.23 23.14 10.70
CA GLY A 227 -2.68 22.91 10.64
C GLY A 227 -3.17 22.23 9.37
N LYS A 228 -2.30 21.62 8.59
CA LYS A 228 -2.64 20.90 7.34
C LYS A 228 -2.72 19.40 7.56
N PRO A 229 -3.63 18.69 6.88
CA PRO A 229 -3.57 17.24 6.83
C PRO A 229 -2.29 16.82 6.10
N PHE A 230 -1.78 15.64 6.41
CA PHE A 230 -0.56 15.14 5.79
C PHE A 230 -0.71 13.70 5.25
N TYR A 231 0.09 13.40 4.25
CA TYR A 231 0.34 12.06 3.74
C TYR A 231 1.82 11.72 3.94
N ALA A 232 2.10 10.82 4.85
CA ALA A 232 3.42 10.26 5.09
C ALA A 232 3.49 8.86 4.45
N TYR A 233 4.22 8.73 3.36
CA TYR A 233 4.54 7.47 2.73
C TYR A 233 5.88 6.98 3.25
N MET A 234 5.88 5.83 3.92
CA MET A 234 7.02 5.29 4.65
C MET A 234 7.42 3.92 4.09
N PRO A 235 8.06 3.87 2.92
CA PRO A 235 8.55 2.62 2.36
C PRO A 235 9.89 2.26 3.02
N TYR A 236 9.83 1.50 4.12
CA TYR A 236 11.01 0.97 4.79
C TYR A 236 11.81 0.06 3.87
N THR A 237 13.09 -0.17 4.22
CA THR A 237 13.96 -1.11 3.51
C THR A 237 13.98 -2.50 4.15
N LEU A 238 13.51 -2.65 5.40
CA LEU A 238 13.28 -3.93 6.06
C LEU A 238 12.00 -4.60 5.52
N MET A 239 11.95 -5.90 5.21
CA MET A 239 12.88 -6.99 5.54
C MET A 239 13.76 -7.45 4.36
N HIS A 240 13.90 -6.63 3.29
CA HIS A 240 14.69 -6.98 2.11
C HIS A 240 16.14 -7.34 2.49
N PHE A 241 16.72 -8.30 1.77
CA PHE A 241 18.15 -8.63 1.96
C PHE A 241 19.07 -7.52 1.39
N PRO A 242 20.27 -7.34 1.92
CA PRO A 242 20.78 -7.93 3.15
C PRO A 242 19.98 -7.43 4.36
N THR A 243 19.34 -8.36 5.05
CA THR A 243 18.51 -8.02 6.22
C THR A 243 19.45 -7.82 7.42
N LEU A 244 19.82 -6.56 7.61
CA LEU A 244 20.80 -6.18 8.63
C LEU A 244 20.14 -5.24 9.65
N PRO A 245 20.07 -5.61 10.93
CA PRO A 245 19.47 -4.77 11.96
C PRO A 245 20.33 -3.55 12.27
N ASN A 246 19.68 -2.49 12.72
CA ASN A 246 20.38 -1.37 13.36
C ASN A 246 21.26 -1.90 14.51
N PRO A 247 22.46 -1.34 14.75
CA PRO A 247 23.35 -1.77 15.84
C PRO A 247 22.67 -1.85 17.21
N LYS A 248 21.63 -1.05 17.47
CA LYS A 248 20.84 -1.11 18.70
C LYS A 248 20.07 -2.43 18.87
N PHE A 249 19.79 -3.12 17.78
CA PHE A 249 19.02 -4.37 17.77
C PHE A 249 19.89 -5.61 17.53
N SER A 250 21.13 -5.46 17.08
CA SER A 250 22.03 -6.58 16.84
C SER A 250 22.21 -7.44 18.09
N GLY A 251 21.95 -8.74 17.96
CA GLY A 251 22.08 -9.72 19.06
C GLY A 251 20.92 -9.73 20.06
N LYS A 252 19.90 -8.86 19.92
CA LYS A 252 18.81 -8.76 20.90
C LYS A 252 17.97 -10.03 21.03
N THR A 253 17.70 -10.71 19.93
CA THR A 253 16.87 -11.92 19.95
C THR A 253 17.68 -13.17 20.23
N GLY A 254 18.99 -13.17 19.94
CA GLY A 254 19.86 -14.34 20.01
C GLY A 254 19.67 -15.33 18.83
N TYR A 255 18.87 -14.97 17.81
CA TYR A 255 18.56 -15.81 16.64
C TYR A 255 19.14 -15.27 15.32
N GLY A 256 19.92 -14.20 15.36
CA GLY A 256 20.59 -13.61 14.20
C GLY A 256 19.89 -12.40 13.59
N ASP A 257 20.44 -11.92 12.49
CA ASP A 257 20.07 -10.62 11.90
C ASP A 257 18.59 -10.51 11.48
N PHE A 258 17.99 -11.56 10.96
CA PHE A 258 16.60 -11.51 10.49
C PHE A 258 15.60 -11.29 11.65
N PRO A 259 15.61 -12.09 12.75
CA PRO A 259 14.76 -11.81 13.91
C PRO A 259 15.09 -10.49 14.60
N ASP A 260 16.36 -10.08 14.66
CA ASP A 260 16.76 -8.80 15.21
C ASP A 260 16.17 -7.63 14.40
N SER A 261 16.12 -7.77 13.07
CA SER A 261 15.47 -6.82 12.16
C SER A 261 13.94 -6.81 12.29
N LEU A 262 13.30 -7.96 12.58
CA LEU A 262 11.88 -8.00 12.92
C LEU A 262 11.57 -7.21 14.20
N ALA A 263 12.45 -7.34 15.22
CA ALA A 263 12.32 -6.57 16.45
C ALA A 263 12.52 -5.06 16.22
N GLU A 264 13.46 -4.67 15.35
CA GLU A 264 13.63 -3.29 14.91
C GLU A 264 12.39 -2.76 14.18
N MET A 265 11.86 -3.52 13.23
CA MET A 265 10.67 -3.16 12.48
C MET A 265 9.49 -2.86 13.41
N ASP A 266 9.21 -3.75 14.36
CA ASP A 266 8.12 -3.56 15.32
C ASP A 266 8.34 -2.32 16.21
N ALA A 267 9.58 -2.08 16.64
CA ALA A 267 9.94 -0.90 17.41
C ALA A 267 9.75 0.40 16.62
N ASN A 268 10.21 0.44 15.36
CA ASN A 268 10.04 1.60 14.48
C ASN A 268 8.56 1.93 14.25
N VAL A 269 7.72 0.91 14.01
CA VAL A 269 6.26 1.09 13.94
C VAL A 269 5.71 1.62 15.25
N GLY A 270 6.19 1.10 16.38
CA GLY A 270 5.85 1.58 17.72
C GLY A 270 6.14 3.05 17.92
N GLU A 271 7.33 3.53 17.54
CA GLU A 271 7.70 4.96 17.64
C GLU A 271 6.76 5.86 16.83
N ILE A 272 6.32 5.44 15.64
CA ILE A 272 5.33 6.18 14.84
C ILE A 272 3.97 6.23 15.54
N LEU A 273 3.51 5.12 16.11
CA LEU A 273 2.24 5.07 16.83
C LEU A 273 2.27 5.95 18.08
N ASP A 274 3.37 5.95 18.82
CA ASP A 274 3.57 6.80 19.99
C ASP A 274 3.59 8.29 19.60
N ALA A 275 4.27 8.65 18.52
CA ALA A 275 4.28 10.03 18.01
C ALA A 275 2.87 10.51 17.60
N ILE A 276 2.05 9.66 16.99
CA ILE A 276 0.64 9.97 16.66
C ILE A 276 -0.15 10.26 17.94
N ASP A 277 0.07 9.51 19.01
CA ASP A 277 -0.61 9.67 20.29
C ASP A 277 -0.12 10.93 21.03
N GLU A 278 1.19 11.18 21.07
CA GLU A 278 1.80 12.38 21.66
C GLU A 278 1.36 13.68 20.95
N LEU A 279 1.21 13.65 19.64
CA LEU A 279 0.68 14.75 18.83
C LEU A 279 -0.83 14.92 18.97
N ARG A 280 -1.53 14.00 19.64
CA ARG A 280 -2.99 14.01 19.85
C ARG A 280 -3.78 14.02 18.55
N ILE A 281 -3.29 13.35 17.52
CA ILE A 281 -3.93 13.26 16.20
C ILE A 281 -4.52 11.88 15.90
N ARG A 282 -4.49 10.96 16.85
CA ARG A 282 -4.91 9.55 16.70
C ARG A 282 -6.28 9.39 16.05
N GLU A 283 -7.28 10.16 16.53
CA GLU A 283 -8.67 10.05 16.08
C GLU A 283 -8.86 10.52 14.62
N ASN A 284 -7.95 11.39 14.13
CA ASN A 284 -7.99 11.92 12.76
C ASN A 284 -6.83 11.41 11.89
N THR A 285 -6.29 10.23 12.19
CA THR A 285 -5.18 9.64 11.44
C THR A 285 -5.51 8.21 11.01
N ILE A 286 -5.43 7.98 9.70
CA ILE A 286 -5.42 6.63 9.11
C ILE A 286 -3.99 6.12 9.17
N VAL A 287 -3.79 4.96 9.78
CA VAL A 287 -2.51 4.23 9.76
C VAL A 287 -2.70 2.95 8.97
N VAL A 288 -1.89 2.75 7.96
CA VAL A 288 -1.78 1.50 7.19
C VAL A 288 -0.44 0.87 7.47
N PHE A 289 -0.41 -0.44 7.67
CA PHE A 289 0.78 -1.27 7.70
C PHE A 289 0.62 -2.41 6.70
N THR A 290 1.56 -2.55 5.77
CA THR A 290 1.55 -3.59 4.74
C THR A 290 2.97 -3.86 4.20
N SER A 291 3.09 -4.72 3.19
CA SER A 291 4.32 -4.99 2.44
C SER A 291 4.07 -4.87 0.94
N ASP A 292 5.12 -4.60 0.18
CA ASP A 292 5.05 -4.47 -1.28
C ASP A 292 4.96 -5.82 -2.01
N ASN A 293 5.52 -6.89 -1.46
CA ASN A 293 5.41 -8.24 -1.98
C ASN A 293 5.69 -9.27 -0.88
N GLY A 294 5.49 -10.54 -1.21
CA GLY A 294 5.84 -11.66 -0.33
C GLY A 294 7.35 -11.80 -0.10
N PRO A 295 7.75 -12.70 0.81
CA PRO A 295 9.12 -12.79 1.29
C PRO A 295 10.05 -13.41 0.27
N GLU A 296 11.34 -13.13 0.40
CA GLU A 296 12.38 -13.81 -0.35
C GLU A 296 12.79 -15.15 0.29
N ALA A 297 13.29 -16.05 -0.56
CA ALA A 297 13.83 -17.34 -0.15
C ALA A 297 15.36 -17.31 -0.01
N SER A 298 15.97 -16.14 0.18
CA SER A 298 17.43 -15.93 0.17
C SER A 298 18.06 -16.27 1.52
N TYR A 299 18.77 -17.37 1.62
CA TYR A 299 19.53 -17.72 2.83
C TYR A 299 20.70 -16.76 3.05
N PRO A 300 20.98 -16.32 4.29
CA PRO A 300 20.34 -16.69 5.57
C PRO A 300 19.13 -15.82 5.96
N TRP A 301 18.63 -14.93 5.11
CA TRP A 301 17.57 -13.97 5.39
C TRP A 301 16.21 -14.38 4.83
N GLN A 302 15.97 -15.68 4.71
CA GLN A 302 14.70 -16.14 4.15
C GLN A 302 13.51 -15.80 5.05
N GLY A 303 12.51 -15.21 4.46
CA GLY A 303 11.26 -14.90 5.10
C GLY A 303 10.26 -16.07 5.07
N SER A 304 9.05 -15.80 5.55
CA SER A 304 7.97 -16.78 5.66
C SER A 304 6.66 -16.26 5.07
N SER A 305 6.14 -16.97 4.08
CA SER A 305 4.82 -16.71 3.52
C SER A 305 3.65 -17.25 4.40
N GLY A 306 3.95 -17.81 5.57
CA GLY A 306 2.94 -18.37 6.48
C GLY A 306 2.25 -19.60 5.89
N PRO A 307 0.91 -19.63 5.84
CA PRO A 307 0.17 -20.78 5.31
C PRO A 307 0.19 -20.88 3.78
N TRP A 308 0.68 -19.84 3.10
CA TRP A 308 0.67 -19.75 1.64
C TRP A 308 1.91 -20.38 1.04
N ARG A 309 1.79 -20.88 -0.19
CA ARG A 309 2.92 -21.40 -0.95
C ARG A 309 3.54 -20.32 -1.82
N GLY A 310 4.83 -20.44 -2.11
CA GLY A 310 5.58 -19.52 -2.97
C GLY A 310 6.24 -18.38 -2.22
N TYR A 311 7.10 -17.71 -2.95
CA TYR A 311 7.95 -16.61 -2.51
C TYR A 311 7.94 -15.50 -3.56
N TYR A 312 8.63 -14.42 -3.25
CA TYR A 312 8.91 -13.30 -4.13
C TYR A 312 8.97 -13.65 -5.62
N PHE A 313 8.34 -12.83 -6.44
CA PHE A 313 8.36 -12.88 -7.90
C PHE A 313 7.79 -14.18 -8.51
N THR A 314 6.73 -14.69 -7.92
CA THR A 314 5.94 -15.79 -8.46
C THR A 314 4.44 -15.42 -8.48
N HIS A 315 3.63 -16.17 -9.25
CA HIS A 315 2.18 -15.99 -9.24
C HIS A 315 1.48 -16.61 -8.03
N MET A 316 2.22 -17.25 -7.13
CA MET A 316 1.64 -17.98 -6.00
C MET A 316 1.19 -17.05 -4.88
N GLU A 317 0.25 -17.54 -4.06
CA GLU A 317 -0.32 -16.74 -2.96
C GLU A 317 0.72 -16.23 -1.96
N GLY A 318 1.80 -16.98 -1.74
CA GLY A 318 2.89 -16.56 -0.85
C GLY A 318 3.71 -15.37 -1.36
N SER A 319 3.70 -15.12 -2.69
CA SER A 319 4.26 -13.90 -3.29
C SER A 319 3.29 -12.73 -3.23
N LEU A 320 1.98 -13.01 -3.39
CA LEU A 320 0.97 -12.00 -3.64
C LEU A 320 0.17 -11.58 -2.40
N ARG A 321 0.06 -12.44 -1.38
CA ARG A 321 -0.60 -12.07 -0.13
C ARG A 321 0.38 -11.56 0.88
N THR A 322 0.17 -10.34 1.33
CA THR A 322 0.96 -9.70 2.37
C THR A 322 0.11 -9.34 3.59
N PRO A 323 0.72 -9.10 4.76
CA PRO A 323 0.00 -8.50 5.87
C PRO A 323 -0.61 -7.16 5.46
N PHE A 324 -1.85 -6.91 5.85
CA PHE A 324 -2.48 -5.59 5.72
C PHE A 324 -3.29 -5.28 6.95
N ILE A 325 -2.93 -4.19 7.61
CA ILE A 325 -3.61 -3.68 8.79
C ILE A 325 -3.94 -2.22 8.54
N ILE A 326 -5.18 -1.82 8.84
CA ILE A 326 -5.60 -0.43 8.74
C ILE A 326 -6.33 -0.01 10.01
N ARG A 327 -5.94 1.13 10.59
CA ARG A 327 -6.58 1.74 11.75
C ARG A 327 -7.04 3.15 11.43
N TRP A 328 -8.29 3.44 11.73
CA TRP A 328 -8.86 4.79 11.80
C TRP A 328 -9.89 4.80 12.92
N PRO A 329 -9.52 5.24 14.14
CA PRO A 329 -10.40 5.17 15.29
C PRO A 329 -11.77 5.83 15.04
N ASN A 330 -12.82 5.24 15.60
CA ASN A 330 -14.21 5.68 15.44
C ASN A 330 -14.75 5.67 14.00
N ARG A 331 -13.99 5.20 13.02
CA ARG A 331 -14.39 5.08 11.62
C ARG A 331 -14.31 3.65 11.11
N ILE A 332 -13.20 2.98 11.35
CA ILE A 332 -13.00 1.57 11.02
C ILE A 332 -13.23 0.75 12.28
N PRO A 333 -14.13 -0.25 12.27
CA PRO A 333 -14.36 -1.11 13.43
C PRO A 333 -13.08 -1.80 13.89
N ALA A 334 -12.78 -1.69 15.19
CA ALA A 334 -11.64 -2.37 15.80
C ALA A 334 -11.79 -3.88 15.79
N SER A 335 -10.67 -4.61 15.79
CA SER A 335 -10.59 -6.08 15.81
C SER A 335 -11.34 -6.77 14.66
N ARG A 336 -11.65 -6.05 13.58
CA ARG A 336 -12.28 -6.63 12.40
C ARG A 336 -11.28 -7.45 11.58
N VAL A 337 -11.69 -8.64 11.16
CA VAL A 337 -10.92 -9.52 10.27
C VAL A 337 -11.75 -9.84 9.06
N SER A 338 -11.17 -9.75 7.86
CA SER A 338 -11.87 -10.11 6.63
C SER A 338 -10.96 -10.83 5.64
N ASN A 339 -11.55 -11.81 4.94
CA ASN A 339 -10.90 -12.53 3.83
C ASN A 339 -11.42 -12.09 2.45
N GLU A 340 -12.10 -10.95 2.38
CA GLU A 340 -12.50 -10.34 1.11
C GLU A 340 -11.27 -9.87 0.34
N ILE A 341 -11.29 -9.94 -0.99
CA ILE A 341 -10.19 -9.51 -1.85
C ILE A 341 -10.09 -7.99 -1.79
N VAL A 342 -8.91 -7.49 -1.45
CA VAL A 342 -8.48 -6.11 -1.69
C VAL A 342 -7.13 -6.17 -2.38
N HIS A 343 -6.89 -5.30 -3.34
CA HIS A 343 -5.61 -5.18 -4.02
C HIS A 343 -4.97 -3.82 -3.72
N GLU A 344 -3.67 -3.74 -3.73
CA GLU A 344 -2.94 -2.50 -3.40
C GLU A 344 -3.31 -1.31 -4.30
N VAL A 345 -3.68 -1.55 -5.58
CA VAL A 345 -4.21 -0.50 -6.48
C VAL A 345 -5.46 0.19 -5.92
N ASP A 346 -6.22 -0.49 -5.04
CA ASP A 346 -7.45 0.04 -4.45
C ASP A 346 -7.16 1.14 -3.43
N THR A 347 -5.96 1.17 -2.86
CA THR A 347 -5.55 2.20 -1.88
C THR A 347 -5.56 3.59 -2.49
N PHE A 348 -5.11 3.73 -3.74
CA PHE A 348 -5.13 4.99 -4.50
C PHE A 348 -6.55 5.58 -4.60
N THR A 349 -7.49 4.79 -5.12
CA THR A 349 -8.88 5.21 -5.32
C THR A 349 -9.58 5.47 -3.99
N THR A 350 -9.35 4.60 -3.01
CA THR A 350 -9.95 4.71 -1.67
C THR A 350 -9.48 5.96 -0.93
N PHE A 351 -8.17 6.24 -0.92
CA PHE A 351 -7.65 7.44 -0.24
C PHE A 351 -8.01 8.72 -0.98
N ALA A 352 -8.02 8.71 -2.32
CA ALA A 352 -8.56 9.83 -3.10
C ALA A 352 -10.00 10.14 -2.68
N LYS A 353 -10.85 9.13 -2.58
CA LYS A 353 -12.24 9.26 -2.14
C LYS A 353 -12.36 9.82 -0.72
N ILE A 354 -11.63 9.28 0.23
CA ILE A 354 -11.63 9.73 1.64
C ILE A 354 -11.16 11.18 1.76
N ALA A 355 -10.13 11.55 1.01
CA ALA A 355 -9.57 12.91 1.00
C ALA A 355 -10.41 13.92 0.19
N GLY A 356 -11.38 13.45 -0.61
CA GLY A 356 -12.16 14.29 -1.52
C GLY A 356 -11.38 14.74 -2.75
N ALA A 357 -10.37 13.98 -3.17
CA ALA A 357 -9.62 14.18 -4.41
C ALA A 357 -10.32 13.49 -5.59
N SER A 358 -10.12 14.03 -6.78
CA SER A 358 -10.65 13.45 -8.02
C SER A 358 -9.59 12.58 -8.69
N ILE A 359 -9.91 11.33 -8.97
CA ILE A 359 -9.03 10.45 -9.75
C ILE A 359 -8.99 10.87 -11.22
N PRO A 360 -7.87 10.64 -11.95
CA PRO A 360 -7.74 10.90 -13.38
C PRO A 360 -8.83 10.19 -14.21
N ARG A 361 -9.29 10.85 -15.29
CA ARG A 361 -10.28 10.29 -16.22
C ARG A 361 -9.72 10.10 -17.64
N ASP A 362 -8.53 10.56 -17.88
CA ASP A 362 -7.79 10.50 -19.14
C ASP A 362 -7.03 9.17 -19.34
N ARG A 363 -7.08 8.33 -18.34
CA ARG A 363 -6.39 7.02 -18.29
C ARG A 363 -7.19 6.00 -17.52
N PRO A 364 -7.04 4.68 -17.80
CA PRO A 364 -7.68 3.65 -16.98
C PRO A 364 -7.04 3.61 -15.58
N ILE A 365 -7.86 3.66 -14.55
CA ILE A 365 -7.51 3.37 -13.17
C ILE A 365 -8.07 2.00 -12.81
N ASP A 366 -7.23 1.09 -12.33
CA ASP A 366 -7.62 -0.29 -12.00
C ASP A 366 -8.12 -0.42 -10.56
N GLY A 367 -7.74 0.54 -9.71
CA GLY A 367 -8.19 0.59 -8.32
C GLY A 367 -9.68 0.87 -8.18
N VAL A 368 -10.34 0.14 -7.29
CA VAL A 368 -11.74 0.35 -6.93
C VAL A 368 -11.85 0.94 -5.52
N ASP A 369 -12.92 1.70 -5.28
CA ASP A 369 -13.17 2.33 -3.99
C ASP A 369 -13.61 1.28 -2.95
N GLN A 370 -12.85 1.15 -1.86
CA GLN A 370 -13.10 0.26 -0.73
C GLN A 370 -13.65 0.98 0.50
N THR A 371 -14.01 2.25 0.38
CA THR A 371 -14.39 3.09 1.53
C THR A 371 -15.51 2.48 2.36
N ASP A 372 -16.61 2.06 1.74
CA ASP A 372 -17.75 1.51 2.48
C ASP A 372 -17.43 0.15 3.11
N PHE A 373 -16.60 -0.65 2.46
CA PHE A 373 -16.11 -1.91 3.03
C PHE A 373 -15.21 -1.66 4.24
N LEU A 374 -14.22 -0.78 4.14
CA LEU A 374 -13.31 -0.48 5.25
C LEU A 374 -14.05 0.16 6.45
N LEU A 375 -15.01 1.04 6.19
CA LEU A 375 -15.82 1.68 7.24
C LEU A 375 -16.89 0.77 7.86
N GLY A 376 -16.99 -0.50 7.44
CA GLY A 376 -17.97 -1.45 7.98
C GLY A 376 -19.42 -1.21 7.53
N LYS A 377 -19.63 -0.38 6.50
CA LYS A 377 -20.95 -0.18 5.88
C LYS A 377 -21.31 -1.30 4.91
N SER A 378 -20.32 -2.00 4.39
CA SER A 378 -20.44 -3.21 3.58
C SER A 378 -19.59 -4.32 4.17
N GLU A 379 -20.14 -5.55 4.19
CA GLU A 379 -19.38 -6.75 4.53
C GLU A 379 -18.55 -7.27 3.35
N LYS A 380 -18.87 -6.81 2.12
CA LYS A 380 -18.23 -7.23 0.88
C LYS A 380 -17.31 -6.15 0.35
N SER A 381 -16.13 -6.59 -0.11
CA SER A 381 -15.23 -5.77 -0.93
C SER A 381 -15.89 -5.41 -2.26
N SER A 382 -15.52 -4.26 -2.81
CA SER A 382 -15.91 -3.86 -4.16
C SER A 382 -15.16 -4.62 -5.27
N ARG A 383 -14.12 -5.41 -4.90
CA ARG A 383 -13.31 -6.18 -5.84
C ARG A 383 -13.67 -7.66 -5.81
N GLU A 384 -14.04 -8.22 -6.96
CA GLU A 384 -14.29 -9.66 -7.09
C GLU A 384 -13.06 -10.46 -7.55
N GLY A 385 -12.09 -9.81 -8.19
CA GLY A 385 -10.90 -10.46 -8.71
C GLY A 385 -9.97 -9.53 -9.48
N PHE A 386 -8.88 -10.09 -10.01
CA PHE A 386 -7.86 -9.34 -10.74
C PHE A 386 -6.95 -10.28 -11.56
N PRO A 387 -6.36 -9.80 -12.69
CA PRO A 387 -5.33 -10.52 -13.42
C PRO A 387 -4.00 -10.46 -12.63
N ILE A 388 -3.22 -11.54 -12.68
CA ILE A 388 -1.93 -11.65 -12.01
C ILE A 388 -0.84 -11.68 -13.07
N PHE A 389 0.01 -10.66 -13.03
CA PHE A 389 1.19 -10.56 -13.88
C PHE A 389 2.46 -10.88 -13.08
N VAL A 390 3.40 -11.56 -13.71
CA VAL A 390 4.78 -11.69 -13.26
C VAL A 390 5.65 -11.12 -14.35
N ALA A 391 6.27 -9.99 -14.10
CA ALA A 391 6.82 -9.12 -15.14
C ALA A 391 5.73 -8.76 -16.20
N ASP A 392 6.01 -8.99 -17.47
CA ASP A 392 5.10 -8.74 -18.60
C ASP A 392 4.15 -9.90 -18.93
N ARG A 393 4.22 -11.02 -18.17
CA ARG A 393 3.45 -12.21 -18.44
C ARG A 393 2.21 -12.31 -17.58
N LEU A 394 1.05 -12.49 -18.19
CA LEU A 394 -0.17 -12.89 -17.50
C LEU A 394 -0.04 -14.36 -17.09
N GLU A 395 0.23 -14.63 -15.82
CA GLU A 395 0.49 -15.97 -15.30
C GLU A 395 -0.71 -16.61 -14.63
N ALA A 396 -1.63 -15.80 -14.08
CA ALA A 396 -2.82 -16.29 -13.42
C ALA A 396 -3.95 -15.24 -13.40
N VAL A 397 -5.13 -15.65 -12.95
CA VAL A 397 -6.24 -14.77 -12.62
C VAL A 397 -6.92 -15.26 -11.35
N LYS A 398 -7.25 -14.33 -10.46
CA LYS A 398 -7.99 -14.60 -9.23
C LYS A 398 -9.42 -14.08 -9.36
N TRP A 399 -10.39 -14.90 -8.96
CA TRP A 399 -11.79 -14.54 -8.89
C TRP A 399 -12.42 -15.16 -7.65
N LYS A 400 -12.81 -14.32 -6.69
CA LYS A 400 -13.31 -14.76 -5.37
C LYS A 400 -12.29 -15.68 -4.68
N ASN A 401 -12.70 -16.89 -4.30
CA ASN A 401 -11.80 -17.90 -3.73
C ASN A 401 -11.10 -18.78 -4.78
N TRP A 402 -11.34 -18.53 -6.07
CA TRP A 402 -10.75 -19.32 -7.15
C TRP A 402 -9.55 -18.62 -7.77
N LYS A 403 -8.56 -19.43 -8.15
CA LYS A 403 -7.40 -18.99 -8.91
C LYS A 403 -7.20 -19.91 -10.10
N VAL A 404 -7.09 -19.33 -11.28
CA VAL A 404 -6.79 -20.04 -12.53
C VAL A 404 -5.40 -19.64 -12.96
N VAL A 405 -4.53 -20.66 -13.16
CA VAL A 405 -3.10 -20.49 -13.40
C VAL A 405 -2.77 -20.99 -14.81
N PHE A 406 -2.00 -20.19 -15.55
CA PHE A 406 -1.62 -20.43 -16.95
C PHE A 406 -0.18 -20.93 -17.11
N TYR A 407 0.64 -20.79 -16.06
CA TYR A 407 2.03 -21.23 -16.01
C TYR A 407 2.22 -22.21 -14.87
N ASP A 408 3.18 -23.13 -15.02
CA ASP A 408 3.49 -24.07 -13.95
C ASP A 408 4.17 -23.37 -12.77
N GLU A 409 4.10 -24.01 -11.62
CA GLU A 409 4.66 -23.50 -10.38
C GLU A 409 6.17 -23.30 -10.50
N GLN A 410 6.63 -22.09 -10.17
CA GLN A 410 8.05 -21.83 -10.01
C GLN A 410 8.47 -22.15 -8.58
N ARG A 411 9.52 -22.90 -8.42
CA ARG A 411 10.13 -23.15 -7.11
C ARG A 411 10.63 -21.83 -6.47
N ASP A 412 11.20 -21.00 -7.31
CA ASP A 412 11.79 -19.72 -6.98
C ASP A 412 11.83 -18.83 -8.24
N TRP A 413 12.23 -17.59 -8.09
CA TRP A 413 12.29 -16.63 -9.20
C TRP A 413 13.42 -16.92 -10.23
N TRP A 414 14.37 -17.81 -9.92
CA TRP A 414 15.42 -18.27 -10.82
C TRP A 414 14.93 -19.37 -11.78
N SER A 415 13.85 -20.05 -11.41
CA SER A 415 13.29 -21.14 -12.22
C SER A 415 12.57 -20.56 -13.43
N PRO A 416 12.80 -21.11 -14.66
CA PRO A 416 12.12 -20.61 -15.83
C PRO A 416 10.61 -20.89 -15.75
N PRO A 417 9.75 -19.92 -16.10
CA PRO A 417 8.32 -20.13 -16.17
C PRO A 417 7.96 -21.08 -17.32
N VAL A 418 7.15 -22.09 -17.06
CA VAL A 418 6.68 -23.06 -18.06
C VAL A 418 5.19 -22.84 -18.31
N LYS A 419 4.82 -22.46 -19.53
CA LYS A 419 3.42 -22.26 -19.90
C LYS A 419 2.68 -23.61 -19.94
N LEU A 420 1.53 -23.67 -19.29
CA LEU A 420 0.69 -24.86 -19.26
C LEU A 420 -0.08 -25.02 -20.56
N GLY A 421 -0.21 -26.27 -21.03
CA GLY A 421 -1.08 -26.60 -22.16
C GLY A 421 -2.57 -26.49 -21.80
N THR A 422 -2.91 -26.72 -20.52
CA THR A 422 -4.25 -26.56 -19.95
C THR A 422 -4.13 -25.85 -18.62
N PRO A 423 -4.88 -24.75 -18.39
CA PRO A 423 -4.84 -24.03 -17.11
C PRO A 423 -5.19 -24.92 -15.91
N LYS A 424 -4.56 -24.67 -14.77
CA LYS A 424 -4.87 -25.29 -13.48
C LYS A 424 -5.81 -24.37 -12.69
N GLY A 425 -6.79 -24.93 -11.99
CA GLY A 425 -7.69 -24.18 -11.10
C GLY A 425 -7.52 -24.63 -9.65
N PHE A 426 -7.47 -23.67 -8.72
CA PHE A 426 -7.35 -23.91 -7.28
C PHE A 426 -8.48 -23.23 -6.52
N ASP A 427 -9.04 -23.92 -5.52
CA ASP A 427 -9.93 -23.32 -4.52
C ASP A 427 -9.09 -22.91 -3.30
N LEU A 428 -8.79 -21.64 -3.16
CA LEU A 428 -7.89 -21.09 -2.13
C LEU A 428 -8.44 -21.19 -0.70
N ILE A 429 -9.71 -21.62 -0.52
CA ILE A 429 -10.27 -21.89 0.81
C ILE A 429 -9.92 -23.31 1.26
N THR A 430 -10.09 -24.27 0.36
CA THR A 430 -9.84 -25.68 0.67
C THR A 430 -8.41 -26.12 0.38
N ASP A 431 -7.71 -25.35 -0.46
CA ASP A 431 -6.32 -25.59 -0.88
C ASP A 431 -5.51 -24.28 -0.89
N PRO A 432 -5.23 -23.71 0.30
CA PRO A 432 -4.51 -22.44 0.40
C PRO A 432 -3.05 -22.52 -0.07
N LYS A 433 -2.51 -23.74 -0.22
CA LYS A 433 -1.15 -23.97 -0.71
C LYS A 433 -1.04 -24.23 -2.20
N GLU A 434 -2.17 -24.24 -2.91
CA GLU A 434 -2.17 -24.47 -4.37
C GLU A 434 -1.48 -25.80 -4.75
N GLU A 435 -1.74 -26.89 -3.98
CA GLU A 435 -1.10 -28.19 -4.16
C GLU A 435 -1.96 -29.18 -4.96
N TYR A 436 -3.29 -28.96 -4.95
CA TYR A 436 -4.26 -29.91 -5.51
C TYR A 436 -5.11 -29.26 -6.60
N PRO A 437 -4.58 -29.17 -7.85
CA PRO A 437 -5.33 -28.55 -8.93
C PRO A 437 -6.65 -29.31 -9.15
N GLN A 438 -7.74 -28.58 -9.16
CA GLN A 438 -9.06 -29.15 -9.34
C GLN A 438 -9.20 -29.71 -10.76
N ALA A 439 -9.74 -30.92 -10.87
CA ALA A 439 -9.96 -31.54 -12.16
C ALA A 439 -10.87 -30.65 -13.03
N ALA A 440 -10.42 -30.35 -14.23
CA ALA A 440 -11.07 -29.41 -15.16
C ALA A 440 -12.59 -29.69 -15.35
N ILE A 441 -13.02 -30.94 -15.33
CA ILE A 441 -14.42 -31.32 -15.52
C ILE A 441 -15.32 -30.93 -14.34
N ARG A 442 -14.84 -31.07 -13.10
CA ARG A 442 -15.68 -30.82 -11.91
C ARG A 442 -15.89 -29.33 -11.65
N ASN A 443 -14.88 -28.51 -11.90
CA ASN A 443 -14.87 -27.10 -11.56
C ASN A 443 -14.66 -26.18 -12.77
N SER A 444 -14.85 -26.66 -13.99
CA SER A 444 -14.69 -25.86 -15.21
C SER A 444 -15.64 -24.63 -15.29
N TRP A 445 -16.70 -24.62 -14.48
CA TRP A 445 -17.61 -23.49 -14.36
C TRP A 445 -16.95 -22.19 -13.85
N ASN A 446 -15.88 -22.30 -13.03
CA ASN A 446 -15.16 -21.16 -12.51
C ASN A 446 -14.27 -20.47 -13.55
N ALA A 447 -13.90 -21.19 -14.62
CA ALA A 447 -13.09 -20.64 -15.69
C ALA A 447 -13.78 -19.47 -16.41
N GLY A 448 -15.08 -19.56 -16.64
CA GLY A 448 -15.85 -18.48 -17.31
C GLY A 448 -15.73 -17.12 -16.60
N PRO A 449 -16.14 -16.98 -15.35
CA PRO A 449 -16.00 -15.74 -14.61
C PRO A 449 -14.56 -15.24 -14.48
N ALA A 450 -13.59 -16.16 -14.27
CA ALA A 450 -12.17 -15.81 -14.18
C ALA A 450 -11.64 -15.28 -15.53
N MET A 451 -11.93 -15.98 -16.65
CA MET A 451 -11.50 -15.56 -17.98
C MET A 451 -12.17 -14.25 -18.43
N LYS A 452 -13.38 -13.95 -17.97
CA LYS A 452 -14.01 -12.65 -18.23
C LYS A 452 -13.16 -11.48 -17.71
N ILE A 453 -12.56 -11.62 -16.52
CA ILE A 453 -11.64 -10.61 -15.97
C ILE A 453 -10.44 -10.41 -16.92
N VAL A 454 -9.86 -11.51 -17.40
CA VAL A 454 -8.73 -11.48 -18.34
C VAL A 454 -9.13 -10.78 -19.65
N GLU A 455 -10.24 -11.19 -20.26
CA GLU A 455 -10.71 -10.62 -21.51
C GLU A 455 -11.02 -9.12 -21.43
N GLU A 456 -11.64 -8.69 -20.33
CA GLU A 456 -11.93 -7.27 -20.08
C GLU A 456 -10.63 -6.47 -19.91
N PHE A 457 -9.66 -7.02 -19.18
CA PHE A 457 -8.38 -6.38 -18.98
C PHE A 457 -7.57 -6.30 -20.29
N GLU A 458 -7.46 -7.37 -21.05
CA GLU A 458 -6.77 -7.40 -22.35
C GLU A 458 -7.43 -6.44 -23.35
N ARG A 459 -8.76 -6.34 -23.34
CA ARG A 459 -9.49 -5.36 -24.17
C ARG A 459 -9.12 -3.94 -23.77
N SER A 460 -8.97 -3.69 -22.46
CA SER A 460 -8.49 -2.40 -21.94
C SER A 460 -7.06 -2.11 -22.36
N LEU A 461 -6.15 -3.11 -22.34
CA LEU A 461 -4.76 -2.93 -22.82
C LEU A 461 -4.69 -2.66 -24.32
N LYS A 462 -5.59 -3.24 -25.13
CA LYS A 462 -5.68 -2.91 -26.57
C LYS A 462 -6.13 -1.47 -26.81
N LYS A 463 -7.08 -0.99 -26.00
CA LYS A 463 -7.57 0.40 -26.10
C LYS A 463 -6.57 1.40 -25.57
N TYR A 464 -5.88 1.08 -24.49
CA TYR A 464 -4.88 1.90 -23.83
C TYR A 464 -3.56 1.10 -23.75
N PRO A 465 -2.73 1.17 -24.80
CA PRO A 465 -1.51 0.38 -24.85
C PRO A 465 -0.59 0.63 -23.66
N PRO A 466 0.06 -0.43 -23.13
CA PRO A 466 1.04 -0.29 -22.06
C PRO A 466 2.21 0.62 -22.46
N MET A 467 2.73 1.35 -21.49
CA MET A 467 4.03 2.01 -21.66
C MET A 467 5.15 0.96 -21.72
N VAL A 468 6.15 1.24 -22.52
CA VAL A 468 7.38 0.45 -22.55
C VAL A 468 8.27 0.87 -21.37
N PRO A 469 8.91 -0.06 -20.64
CA PRO A 469 9.92 0.28 -19.65
C PRO A 469 10.98 1.23 -20.22
N GLY A 470 11.38 2.25 -19.44
CA GLY A 470 12.33 3.25 -19.89
C GLY A 470 11.77 4.30 -20.88
N THR A 471 10.45 4.42 -20.99
CA THR A 471 9.81 5.49 -21.77
C THR A 471 10.28 6.87 -21.28
N PRO A 472 10.79 7.76 -22.16
CA PRO A 472 11.28 9.07 -21.76
C PRO A 472 10.16 10.06 -21.46
N ASP A 473 10.50 11.13 -20.73
CA ASP A 473 9.64 12.29 -20.53
C ASP A 473 9.98 13.40 -21.56
N PRO A 474 8.98 14.19 -22.06
CA PRO A 474 7.56 14.00 -21.79
C PRO A 474 6.96 12.81 -22.55
N TYR A 475 6.20 11.98 -21.86
CA TYR A 475 5.42 10.92 -22.49
C TYR A 475 4.13 11.50 -23.08
N ILE A 476 3.82 11.12 -24.30
CA ILE A 476 2.55 11.42 -24.97
C ILE A 476 1.85 10.09 -25.24
N PRO A 477 0.68 9.85 -24.64
CA PRO A 477 -0.06 8.61 -24.89
C PRO A 477 -0.44 8.51 -26.36
N PRO A 478 -0.42 7.30 -26.96
CA PRO A 478 -0.95 7.09 -28.30
C PRO A 478 -2.43 7.51 -28.35
N GLU A 479 -2.86 8.11 -29.46
CA GLU A 479 -4.27 8.42 -29.68
C GLU A 479 -5.10 7.13 -29.56
N GLU A 480 -6.30 7.23 -28.95
CA GLU A 480 -7.21 6.10 -28.83
C GLU A 480 -7.47 5.50 -30.21
N THR A 481 -7.08 4.24 -30.40
CA THR A 481 -7.46 3.52 -31.64
C THR A 481 -8.97 3.28 -31.58
N PRO A 482 -9.76 3.84 -32.49
CA PRO A 482 -11.19 3.59 -32.50
C PRO A 482 -11.43 2.09 -32.65
N PRO A 483 -12.48 1.53 -31.99
CA PRO A 483 -12.78 0.12 -32.09
C PRO A 483 -12.96 -0.24 -33.57
N SER A 484 -12.22 -1.24 -34.03
CA SER A 484 -12.45 -1.84 -35.36
C SER A 484 -13.92 -2.26 -35.43
N ARG A 485 -14.60 -1.69 -36.42
CA ARG A 485 -16.04 -1.97 -36.69
C ARG A 485 -16.27 -3.44 -37.04
#